data_d8cca0f808999df0c69c3eeb06d4e1fb
#
_entry.id   d8cca0f808999df0c69c3eeb06d4e1fb
#
_cell.length_a   1.000
_cell.length_b   1.000
_cell.length_c   1.000
_cell.angle_alpha   90.00
_cell.angle_beta   90.00
_cell.angle_gamma   90.00
#
_symmetry.space_group_name_H-M   'P 1'
#
loop_
_entity.id
_entity.type
_entity.pdbx_description
1 polymer ?
#
loop_
_entity_poly.entity_id
_entity_poly.type
_entity_poly.pdbx_seq_one_letter_code
_entity_poly.pdbx_strand_id
1 'polypeptide(L)'
;MNSRRQFLTASATALLASTVTSANPKKFPYAEFEQRMARKNFQGMTKDMLPTPCMVVDIDLFEKNLKTMADYAKTAPILLRPHVKVHKSVDIAKRQMALGAIGITAATIAESELMSNGGIKGVLWTKQPASFNNVLRAVALSKKDPTFMFVVDDYAVVANVEEAAAAAKVKCKVAVSVFAGLTRQGIANGQPALELAQKVAASKQMSFEGYMAYSGAASHTKGWTARRKKSAEDLAGVNETVALSKKAGLPVGIVSGGSTGTYNMDHELGLTELECGSYVFMDSIYRQVGGKSDDATYTDFESSMSVLTTVDSKHHAGQVTTDYGNKAMAQLTDLVKGKTWLQVDKQGAEYGLLKWKDGGGEIKVGDRVEIYCSNLDMSTNCYDRYYIAKGNDIVDVWPIMGRAGAAQR
;
A
#
# COMPACT_ATOMS: atom_id res chain seq x y z
N MET A 1 76.48 -35.48 -32.15
CA MET A 1 76.78 -34.49 -31.10
C MET A 1 75.55 -33.62 -30.89
N ASN A 2 75.04 -33.65 -29.67
CA ASN A 2 74.08 -32.77 -29.02
C ASN A 2 72.70 -32.58 -29.61
N SER A 3 71.82 -33.36 -29.02
CA SER A 3 70.37 -33.17 -28.87
C SER A 3 70.02 -31.93 -28.06
N ARG A 4 68.97 -31.23 -28.48
CA ARG A 4 68.21 -30.36 -27.57
C ARG A 4 66.72 -30.68 -27.73
N ARG A 5 66.19 -31.34 -26.73
CA ARG A 5 64.72 -31.54 -26.50
C ARG A 5 64.10 -30.19 -26.14
N GLN A 6 63.14 -29.72 -26.92
CA GLN A 6 62.22 -28.68 -26.51
C GLN A 6 60.98 -29.32 -25.90
N PHE A 7 60.73 -29.03 -24.64
CA PHE A 7 59.48 -29.34 -23.93
C PHE A 7 58.40 -28.34 -24.38
N LEU A 8 57.40 -28.83 -25.04
CA LEU A 8 56.15 -28.10 -25.25
C LEU A 8 55.26 -28.38 -24.02
N THR A 9 55.09 -27.35 -23.17
CA THR A 9 54.05 -27.35 -22.12
C THR A 9 52.72 -26.98 -22.76
N ALA A 10 51.84 -27.94 -22.90
CA ALA A 10 50.45 -27.72 -23.22
C ALA A 10 49.70 -27.31 -21.94
N SER A 11 49.32 -26.04 -21.85
CA SER A 11 48.42 -25.57 -20.80
C SER A 11 46.99 -26.03 -21.13
N ALA A 12 46.52 -27.07 -20.46
CA ALA A 12 45.13 -27.47 -20.48
C ALA A 12 44.32 -26.50 -19.59
N THR A 13 43.64 -25.56 -20.22
CA THR A 13 42.62 -24.75 -19.55
C THR A 13 41.38 -25.64 -19.37
N ALA A 14 41.22 -26.18 -18.16
CA ALA A 14 40.01 -26.87 -17.78
C ALA A 14 38.88 -25.82 -17.65
N LEU A 15 37.96 -25.76 -18.62
CA LEU A 15 36.66 -25.14 -18.45
C LEU A 15 35.90 -25.97 -17.41
N LEU A 16 35.85 -25.48 -16.20
CA LEU A 16 34.85 -25.89 -15.21
C LEU A 16 33.48 -25.41 -15.69
N ALA A 17 32.80 -26.26 -16.49
CA ALA A 17 31.37 -26.15 -16.66
C ALA A 17 30.74 -26.39 -15.28
N SER A 18 30.35 -25.33 -14.61
CA SER A 18 29.46 -25.39 -13.44
C SER A 18 28.13 -25.96 -13.92
N THR A 19 27.96 -27.28 -13.84
CA THR A 19 26.66 -27.91 -13.87
C THR A 19 25.90 -27.32 -12.64
N VAL A 20 25.04 -26.35 -12.89
CA VAL A 20 23.99 -26.02 -11.96
C VAL A 20 23.09 -27.24 -11.89
N THR A 21 23.41 -28.16 -11.00
CA THR A 21 22.47 -29.18 -10.57
C THR A 21 21.31 -28.44 -9.96
N SER A 22 20.17 -28.43 -10.65
CA SER A 22 18.87 -28.08 -10.10
C SER A 22 18.69 -28.95 -8.85
N ALA A 23 19.05 -28.42 -7.68
CA ALA A 23 18.80 -29.08 -6.42
C ALA A 23 17.28 -29.22 -6.33
N ASN A 24 16.77 -30.45 -6.36
CA ASN A 24 15.37 -30.71 -6.02
C ASN A 24 15.07 -29.98 -4.72
N PRO A 25 14.07 -29.06 -4.70
CA PRO A 25 13.75 -28.34 -3.48
C PRO A 25 13.50 -29.35 -2.37
N LYS A 26 14.18 -29.19 -1.22
CA LYS A 26 14.01 -30.08 -0.08
C LYS A 26 12.52 -30.04 0.27
N LYS A 27 11.81 -31.16 0.11
CA LYS A 27 10.41 -31.29 0.47
C LYS A 27 10.35 -31.35 2.00
N PHE A 28 9.89 -30.26 2.62
CA PHE A 28 9.58 -30.29 4.06
C PHE A 28 8.19 -30.88 4.28
N PRO A 29 7.97 -31.68 5.35
CA PRO A 29 6.62 -31.94 5.83
C PRO A 29 5.90 -30.60 6.13
N TYR A 30 4.62 -30.52 5.82
CA TYR A 30 3.83 -29.28 6.04
C TYR A 30 3.94 -28.76 7.48
N ALA A 31 3.96 -29.66 8.47
CA ALA A 31 4.12 -29.29 9.88
C ALA A 31 5.48 -28.60 10.15
N GLU A 32 6.55 -28.99 9.47
CA GLU A 32 7.85 -28.33 9.57
C GLU A 32 7.83 -26.93 8.94
N PHE A 33 7.11 -26.75 7.82
CA PHE A 33 6.95 -25.46 7.17
C PHE A 33 6.37 -24.42 8.16
N GLU A 34 5.23 -24.70 8.80
CA GLU A 34 4.60 -23.79 9.75
C GLU A 34 5.47 -23.56 11.01
N GLN A 35 6.18 -24.58 11.49
CA GLN A 35 7.13 -24.39 12.60
C GLN A 35 8.28 -23.44 12.23
N ARG A 36 8.80 -23.54 11.00
CA ARG A 36 9.86 -22.64 10.52
C ARG A 36 9.35 -21.22 10.37
N MET A 37 8.11 -21.04 9.88
CA MET A 37 7.45 -19.72 9.83
C MET A 37 7.35 -19.11 11.24
N ALA A 38 6.82 -19.87 12.20
CA ALA A 38 6.63 -19.40 13.58
C ALA A 38 7.97 -19.03 14.27
N ARG A 39 9.04 -19.75 13.95
CA ARG A 39 10.38 -19.53 14.50
C ARG A 39 11.21 -18.51 13.69
N LYS A 40 10.65 -17.97 12.62
CA LYS A 40 11.38 -17.10 11.66
C LYS A 40 12.69 -17.75 11.15
N ASN A 41 12.68 -19.04 10.91
CA ASN A 41 13.83 -19.78 10.37
C ASN A 41 13.64 -20.02 8.86
N PHE A 42 14.16 -19.12 8.04
CA PHE A 42 14.00 -19.14 6.59
C PHE A 42 15.20 -19.73 5.85
N GLN A 43 16.22 -20.21 6.54
CA GLN A 43 17.45 -20.75 5.91
C GLN A 43 17.13 -21.85 4.88
N GLY A 44 17.50 -21.62 3.62
CA GLY A 44 17.29 -22.54 2.49
C GLY A 44 15.82 -22.68 2.07
N MET A 45 14.94 -21.77 2.49
CA MET A 45 13.56 -21.69 2.00
C MET A 45 13.51 -20.83 0.74
N THR A 46 12.76 -21.31 -0.25
CA THR A 46 12.59 -20.63 -1.54
C THR A 46 11.10 -20.45 -1.87
N LYS A 47 10.81 -19.58 -2.85
CA LYS A 47 9.44 -19.39 -3.35
C LYS A 47 8.79 -20.71 -3.79
N ASP A 48 9.58 -21.68 -4.31
CA ASP A 48 9.06 -22.97 -4.77
C ASP A 48 8.48 -23.84 -3.65
N MET A 49 8.83 -23.54 -2.39
CA MET A 49 8.35 -24.25 -1.21
C MET A 49 7.08 -23.63 -0.61
N LEU A 50 6.67 -22.44 -1.07
CA LEU A 50 5.54 -21.74 -0.51
C LEU A 50 4.21 -22.41 -0.90
N PRO A 51 3.22 -22.45 0.01
CA PRO A 51 1.85 -22.79 -0.36
C PRO A 51 1.27 -21.69 -1.25
N THR A 52 0.52 -22.06 -2.28
CA THR A 52 -0.15 -21.11 -3.18
C THR A 52 -1.67 -21.21 -3.03
N PRO A 53 -2.41 -20.14 -3.36
CA PRO A 53 -1.88 -18.81 -3.71
C PRO A 53 -1.35 -18.07 -2.48
N CYS A 54 -0.27 -17.28 -2.62
CA CYS A 54 0.29 -16.50 -1.52
C CYS A 54 0.90 -15.17 -1.98
N MET A 55 0.91 -14.16 -1.10
CA MET A 55 1.53 -12.87 -1.38
C MET A 55 3.05 -12.92 -1.15
N VAL A 56 3.80 -12.50 -2.16
CA VAL A 56 5.26 -12.39 -2.11
C VAL A 56 5.68 -10.94 -2.34
N VAL A 57 6.55 -10.43 -1.49
CA VAL A 57 7.15 -9.10 -1.60
C VAL A 57 8.63 -9.25 -1.94
N ASP A 58 9.06 -8.64 -3.03
CA ASP A 58 10.47 -8.46 -3.37
C ASP A 58 11.04 -7.35 -2.50
N ILE A 59 11.94 -7.72 -1.58
CA ILE A 59 12.45 -6.79 -0.56
C ILE A 59 13.29 -5.66 -1.17
N ASP A 60 14.07 -5.94 -2.20
CA ASP A 60 14.96 -4.94 -2.79
C ASP A 60 14.12 -3.87 -3.54
N LEU A 61 13.07 -4.28 -4.26
CA LEU A 61 12.14 -3.35 -4.92
C LEU A 61 11.28 -2.59 -3.91
N PHE A 62 10.82 -3.26 -2.87
CA PHE A 62 10.05 -2.64 -1.79
C PHE A 62 10.86 -1.55 -1.07
N GLU A 63 12.09 -1.83 -0.67
CA GLU A 63 12.96 -0.85 0.00
C GLU A 63 13.35 0.30 -0.92
N LYS A 64 13.55 0.04 -2.23
CA LYS A 64 13.71 1.09 -3.25
C LYS A 64 12.51 2.03 -3.27
N ASN A 65 11.28 1.51 -3.27
CA ASN A 65 10.07 2.33 -3.25
C ASN A 65 9.97 3.19 -1.98
N LEU A 66 10.22 2.59 -0.81
CA LEU A 66 10.21 3.34 0.45
C LEU A 66 11.23 4.47 0.43
N LYS A 67 12.44 4.19 -0.04
CA LYS A 67 13.51 5.19 -0.15
C LYS A 67 13.15 6.30 -1.14
N THR A 68 12.63 5.97 -2.31
CA THR A 68 12.21 6.94 -3.33
C THR A 68 11.21 7.95 -2.78
N MET A 69 10.17 7.48 -2.09
CA MET A 69 9.17 8.36 -1.48
C MET A 69 9.75 9.19 -0.32
N ALA A 70 10.57 8.57 0.53
CA ALA A 70 11.20 9.28 1.65
C ALA A 70 12.19 10.36 1.18
N ASP A 71 12.97 10.09 0.14
CA ASP A 71 13.91 11.06 -0.43
C ASP A 71 13.15 12.22 -1.11
N TYR A 72 12.03 11.92 -1.79
CA TYR A 72 11.15 12.96 -2.31
C TYR A 72 10.64 13.87 -1.18
N ALA A 73 10.07 13.31 -0.13
CA ALA A 73 9.53 14.08 1.00
C ALA A 73 10.59 14.92 1.73
N LYS A 74 11.88 14.53 1.68
CA LYS A 74 13.00 15.34 2.22
C LYS A 74 13.36 16.53 1.35
N THR A 75 13.17 16.42 0.04
CA THR A 75 13.53 17.46 -0.92
C THR A 75 12.39 18.41 -1.25
N ALA A 76 11.16 17.94 -1.15
CA ALA A 76 9.95 18.74 -1.29
C ALA A 76 9.51 19.29 0.08
N PRO A 77 8.90 20.49 0.15
CA PRO A 77 8.39 21.06 1.41
C PRO A 77 7.09 20.39 1.85
N ILE A 78 7.08 19.05 1.96
CA ILE A 78 5.90 18.25 2.28
C ILE A 78 6.24 17.13 3.26
N LEU A 79 5.32 16.84 4.17
CA LEU A 79 5.45 15.77 5.14
C LEU A 79 4.82 14.47 4.59
N LEU A 80 5.20 13.34 5.15
CA LEU A 80 4.68 12.04 4.72
C LEU A 80 3.94 11.36 5.88
N ARG A 81 2.66 11.03 5.65
CA ARG A 81 1.80 10.23 6.55
C ARG A 81 1.17 9.08 5.75
N PRO A 82 1.93 8.02 5.42
CA PRO A 82 1.52 7.00 4.47
C PRO A 82 0.25 6.26 4.89
N HIS A 83 -0.54 5.80 3.91
CA HIS A 83 -1.80 5.13 4.16
C HIS A 83 -1.65 3.61 4.32
N VAL A 84 -2.00 3.06 5.49
CA VAL A 84 -1.85 1.63 5.82
C VAL A 84 -2.87 0.72 5.15
N LYS A 85 -3.98 1.24 4.63
CA LYS A 85 -5.05 0.42 4.02
C LYS A 85 -4.53 -0.51 2.91
N VAL A 86 -3.42 -0.15 2.27
CA VAL A 86 -2.80 -0.92 1.20
C VAL A 86 -2.09 -2.17 1.73
N HIS A 87 -1.39 -2.05 2.86
CA HIS A 87 -0.53 -3.13 3.37
C HIS A 87 -0.98 -3.73 4.71
N LYS A 88 -1.72 -3.00 5.55
CA LYS A 88 -2.32 -3.48 6.82
C LYS A 88 -1.34 -4.16 7.78
N SER A 89 -0.05 -3.81 7.71
CA SER A 89 1.05 -4.42 8.47
C SER A 89 1.79 -3.38 9.33
N VAL A 90 1.96 -3.69 10.61
CA VAL A 90 2.74 -2.88 11.56
C VAL A 90 4.23 -2.90 11.18
N ASP A 91 4.74 -4.01 10.65
CA ASP A 91 6.15 -4.14 10.24
C ASP A 91 6.49 -3.16 9.09
N ILE A 92 5.58 -3.01 8.13
CA ILE A 92 5.73 -2.04 7.04
C ILE A 92 5.62 -0.61 7.56
N ALA A 93 4.61 -0.33 8.41
CA ALA A 93 4.44 1.00 9.01
C ALA A 93 5.69 1.44 9.80
N LYS A 94 6.30 0.55 10.58
CA LYS A 94 7.55 0.83 11.29
C LYS A 94 8.70 1.20 10.36
N ARG A 95 8.82 0.56 9.20
CA ARG A 95 9.84 0.89 8.18
C ARG A 95 9.58 2.29 7.58
N GLN A 96 8.33 2.64 7.31
CA GLN A 96 7.95 3.98 6.85
C GLN A 96 8.28 5.06 7.90
N MET A 97 7.97 4.80 9.18
CA MET A 97 8.33 5.69 10.29
C MET A 97 9.85 5.86 10.43
N ALA A 98 10.61 4.78 10.31
CA ALA A 98 12.08 4.82 10.38
C ALA A 98 12.71 5.66 9.25
N LEU A 99 12.02 5.83 8.13
CA LEU A 99 12.45 6.65 7.00
C LEU A 99 11.96 8.10 7.05
N GLY A 100 11.28 8.49 8.13
CA GLY A 100 10.91 9.89 8.40
C GLY A 100 9.43 10.22 8.18
N ALA A 101 8.55 9.22 8.03
CA ALA A 101 7.11 9.47 8.09
C ALA A 101 6.74 10.05 9.48
N ILE A 102 5.86 11.05 9.49
CA ILE A 102 5.43 11.74 10.73
C ILE A 102 4.29 11.03 11.46
N GLY A 103 3.77 9.98 10.87
CA GLY A 103 2.65 9.18 11.31
C GLY A 103 2.15 8.30 10.16
N ILE A 104 0.93 7.80 10.32
CA ILE A 104 0.29 6.88 9.36
C ILE A 104 -1.17 7.29 9.18
N THR A 105 -1.72 7.20 7.98
CA THR A 105 -3.17 7.30 7.76
C THR A 105 -3.83 5.92 7.75
N ALA A 106 -5.04 5.83 8.29
CA ALA A 106 -5.84 4.62 8.38
C ALA A 106 -7.26 4.84 7.83
N ALA A 107 -7.84 3.85 7.16
CA ALA A 107 -9.18 3.93 6.60
C ALA A 107 -10.27 3.53 7.62
N THR A 108 -9.91 2.76 8.64
CA THR A 108 -10.84 2.24 9.65
C THR A 108 -10.31 2.47 11.07
N ILE A 109 -11.23 2.50 12.03
CA ILE A 109 -10.83 2.60 13.45
C ILE A 109 -10.01 1.38 13.88
N ALA A 110 -10.30 0.19 13.34
CA ALA A 110 -9.54 -1.03 13.64
C ALA A 110 -8.10 -0.96 13.14
N GLU A 111 -7.87 -0.43 11.94
CA GLU A 111 -6.50 -0.15 11.46
C GLU A 111 -5.80 0.86 12.36
N SER A 112 -6.51 1.92 12.82
CA SER A 112 -5.96 2.93 13.73
C SER A 112 -5.54 2.31 15.08
N GLU A 113 -6.40 1.49 15.66
CA GLU A 113 -6.12 0.76 16.91
C GLU A 113 -4.93 -0.21 16.73
N LEU A 114 -4.89 -0.94 15.62
CA LEU A 114 -3.79 -1.84 15.30
C LEU A 114 -2.45 -1.10 15.25
N MET A 115 -2.40 0.01 14.51
CA MET A 115 -1.17 0.79 14.35
C MET A 115 -0.72 1.41 15.66
N SER A 116 -1.64 2.02 16.41
CA SER A 116 -1.34 2.60 17.74
C SER A 116 -0.90 1.52 18.74
N ASN A 117 -1.56 0.34 18.75
CA ASN A 117 -1.16 -0.80 19.57
C ASN A 117 0.23 -1.35 19.17
N GLY A 118 0.56 -1.27 17.89
CA GLY A 118 1.89 -1.59 17.34
C GLY A 118 2.98 -0.59 17.65
N GLY A 119 2.65 0.51 18.38
CA GLY A 119 3.58 1.56 18.77
C GLY A 119 3.75 2.69 17.76
N ILE A 120 2.94 2.72 16.68
CA ILE A 120 2.97 3.81 15.70
C ILE A 120 2.29 5.05 16.30
N LYS A 121 2.97 6.19 16.23
CA LYS A 121 2.46 7.51 16.65
C LYS A 121 1.99 8.33 15.45
N GLY A 122 1.15 9.36 15.73
CA GLY A 122 0.65 10.26 14.69
C GLY A 122 -0.32 9.59 13.71
N VAL A 123 -1.11 8.63 14.17
CA VAL A 123 -2.14 7.99 13.34
C VAL A 123 -3.27 8.96 13.05
N LEU A 124 -3.62 9.15 11.76
CA LEU A 124 -4.78 9.88 11.29
C LEU A 124 -5.81 8.91 10.71
N TRP A 125 -6.98 8.81 11.36
CA TRP A 125 -8.11 8.09 10.81
C TRP A 125 -8.89 8.97 9.83
N THR A 126 -8.88 8.62 8.54
CA THR A 126 -9.42 9.45 7.45
C THR A 126 -10.93 9.30 7.21
N LYS A 127 -11.65 8.66 8.13
CA LYS A 127 -13.11 8.54 8.12
C LYS A 127 -13.69 9.00 9.45
N GLN A 128 -14.82 9.73 9.40
CA GLN A 128 -15.46 10.19 10.63
C GLN A 128 -16.09 9.03 11.45
N PRO A 129 -16.13 9.16 12.78
CA PRO A 129 -16.77 8.19 13.69
C PRO A 129 -18.29 8.35 13.70
N ALA A 130 -18.98 7.98 12.59
CA ALA A 130 -20.42 8.25 12.44
C ALA A 130 -21.31 7.40 13.36
N SER A 131 -20.91 6.19 13.76
CA SER A 131 -21.65 5.38 14.72
C SER A 131 -21.20 5.69 16.16
N PHE A 132 -22.14 5.60 17.12
CA PHE A 132 -21.85 5.83 18.54
C PHE A 132 -20.68 4.95 19.04
N ASN A 133 -20.66 3.67 18.67
CA ASN A 133 -19.56 2.79 19.05
C ASN A 133 -18.20 3.25 18.49
N ASN A 134 -18.17 3.75 17.26
CA ASN A 134 -16.95 4.29 16.67
C ASN A 134 -16.50 5.61 17.33
N VAL A 135 -17.45 6.44 17.81
CA VAL A 135 -17.14 7.62 18.63
C VAL A 135 -16.45 7.19 19.93
N LEU A 136 -17.00 6.22 20.64
CA LEU A 136 -16.41 5.71 21.88
C LEU A 136 -15.01 5.13 21.65
N ARG A 137 -14.80 4.38 20.57
CA ARG A 137 -13.48 3.83 20.19
C ARG A 137 -12.48 4.94 19.86
N ALA A 138 -12.90 5.95 19.09
CA ALA A 138 -12.03 7.10 18.75
C ALA A 138 -11.61 7.87 20.01
N VAL A 139 -12.54 8.14 20.92
CA VAL A 139 -12.27 8.79 22.19
C VAL A 139 -11.36 7.95 23.09
N ALA A 140 -11.61 6.63 23.17
CA ALA A 140 -10.75 5.73 23.94
C ALA A 140 -9.32 5.67 23.36
N LEU A 141 -9.20 5.67 22.02
CA LEU A 141 -7.90 5.69 21.36
C LEU A 141 -7.18 7.03 21.56
N SER A 142 -7.89 8.17 21.50
CA SER A 142 -7.34 9.50 21.82
C SER A 142 -6.83 9.58 23.26
N LYS A 143 -7.51 8.92 24.19
CA LYS A 143 -7.07 8.85 25.61
C LYS A 143 -5.79 8.04 25.77
N LYS A 144 -5.66 6.93 25.00
CA LYS A 144 -4.50 6.04 25.03
C LYS A 144 -3.30 6.65 24.28
N ASP A 145 -3.57 7.31 23.17
CA ASP A 145 -2.58 7.93 22.31
C ASP A 145 -2.94 9.38 21.97
N PRO A 146 -2.38 10.36 22.69
CA PRO A 146 -2.66 11.79 22.45
C PRO A 146 -2.18 12.30 21.07
N THR A 147 -1.42 11.47 20.32
CA THR A 147 -1.01 11.81 18.94
C THR A 147 -2.02 11.34 17.88
N PHE A 148 -2.99 10.49 18.28
CA PHE A 148 -4.05 10.03 17.41
C PHE A 148 -4.97 11.18 17.00
N MET A 149 -5.34 11.20 15.72
CA MET A 149 -6.21 12.21 15.12
C MET A 149 -7.26 11.50 14.25
N PHE A 150 -8.43 12.08 14.12
CA PHE A 150 -9.47 11.63 13.21
C PHE A 150 -10.18 12.80 12.55
N VAL A 151 -10.97 12.51 11.50
CA VAL A 151 -11.70 13.54 10.77
C VAL A 151 -13.16 13.60 11.15
N VAL A 152 -13.78 14.77 10.96
CA VAL A 152 -15.22 15.00 11.00
C VAL A 152 -15.67 15.84 9.80
N ASP A 153 -16.91 15.68 9.36
CA ASP A 153 -17.53 16.50 8.31
C ASP A 153 -19.02 16.82 8.59
N ASP A 154 -19.48 16.51 9.82
CA ASP A 154 -20.87 16.68 10.22
C ASP A 154 -20.99 17.19 11.67
N TYR A 155 -21.92 18.13 11.90
CA TYR A 155 -22.16 18.76 13.20
C TYR A 155 -22.68 17.78 14.27
N ALA A 156 -23.49 16.79 13.88
CA ALA A 156 -23.99 15.80 14.82
C ALA A 156 -22.87 14.88 15.32
N VAL A 157 -21.91 14.55 14.43
CA VAL A 157 -20.73 13.78 14.82
C VAL A 157 -19.85 14.59 15.76
N VAL A 158 -19.65 15.89 15.50
CA VAL A 158 -18.91 16.80 16.41
C VAL A 158 -19.57 16.83 17.79
N ALA A 159 -20.90 16.94 17.87
CA ALA A 159 -21.62 16.92 19.15
C ALA A 159 -21.45 15.61 19.92
N ASN A 160 -21.55 14.45 19.22
CA ASN A 160 -21.35 13.15 19.82
C ASN A 160 -19.91 12.94 20.35
N VAL A 161 -18.92 13.43 19.60
CA VAL A 161 -17.51 13.40 20.01
C VAL A 161 -17.31 14.30 21.24
N GLU A 162 -17.88 15.50 21.27
CA GLU A 162 -17.78 16.43 22.39
C GLU A 162 -18.34 15.83 23.69
N GLU A 163 -19.52 15.21 23.61
CA GLU A 163 -20.16 14.55 24.76
C GLU A 163 -19.31 13.37 25.27
N ALA A 164 -18.91 12.45 24.37
CA ALA A 164 -18.12 11.28 24.75
C ALA A 164 -16.73 11.65 25.29
N ALA A 165 -16.07 12.65 24.69
CA ALA A 165 -14.76 13.13 25.13
C ALA A 165 -14.84 13.83 26.48
N ALA A 166 -15.91 14.59 26.75
CA ALA A 166 -16.17 15.20 28.06
C ALA A 166 -16.34 14.13 29.15
N ALA A 167 -17.17 13.11 28.89
CA ALA A 167 -17.35 11.99 29.79
C ALA A 167 -16.05 11.23 30.08
N ALA A 168 -15.20 11.05 29.08
CA ALA A 168 -13.89 10.37 29.19
C ALA A 168 -12.78 11.28 29.75
N LYS A 169 -13.02 12.59 29.88
CA LYS A 169 -12.04 13.62 30.27
C LYS A 169 -10.80 13.62 29.38
N VAL A 170 -11.00 13.61 28.07
CA VAL A 170 -9.94 13.60 27.07
C VAL A 170 -10.15 14.76 26.07
N LYS A 171 -9.06 15.28 25.51
CA LYS A 171 -9.10 16.22 24.39
C LYS A 171 -8.67 15.50 23.11
N CYS A 172 -9.55 15.45 22.11
CA CYS A 172 -9.33 14.77 20.84
C CYS A 172 -8.72 15.73 19.81
N LYS A 173 -7.75 15.25 19.03
CA LYS A 173 -7.25 15.94 17.85
C LYS A 173 -8.15 15.66 16.66
N VAL A 174 -8.65 16.71 16.01
CA VAL A 174 -9.66 16.59 14.95
C VAL A 174 -9.28 17.44 13.74
N ALA A 175 -9.30 16.85 12.55
CA ALA A 175 -9.26 17.56 11.30
C ALA A 175 -10.67 17.61 10.67
N VAL A 176 -10.98 18.63 9.88
CA VAL A 176 -12.24 18.68 9.12
C VAL A 176 -12.00 18.07 7.74
N SER A 177 -12.80 17.06 7.38
CA SER A 177 -12.79 16.51 6.02
C SER A 177 -13.58 17.43 5.10
N VAL A 178 -12.97 17.84 3.99
CA VAL A 178 -13.55 18.74 3.01
C VAL A 178 -13.67 18.09 1.65
N PHE A 179 -14.59 18.59 0.82
CA PHE A 179 -14.78 18.10 -0.52
C PHE A 179 -13.53 18.36 -1.38
N ALA A 180 -13.01 17.29 -2.01
CA ALA A 180 -11.89 17.34 -2.95
C ALA A 180 -12.14 16.38 -4.14
N GLY A 181 -13.18 16.66 -4.92
CA GLY A 181 -13.50 15.97 -6.17
C GLY A 181 -14.28 14.65 -6.04
N LEU A 182 -14.50 14.11 -4.82
CA LEU A 182 -15.32 12.90 -4.60
C LEU A 182 -16.46 13.18 -3.63
N THR A 183 -17.68 12.77 -3.98
CA THR A 183 -18.91 12.99 -3.19
C THR A 183 -19.16 11.95 -2.09
N ARG A 184 -18.16 11.18 -1.69
CA ARG A 184 -18.31 10.11 -0.69
C ARG A 184 -18.24 10.61 0.76
N GLN A 185 -17.52 11.71 1.01
CA GLN A 185 -17.37 12.39 2.30
C GLN A 185 -16.77 13.79 2.08
N GLY A 186 -16.80 14.62 3.11
CA GLY A 186 -16.26 15.95 3.11
C GLY A 186 -17.34 17.02 3.01
N ILE A 187 -17.35 17.96 3.96
CA ILE A 187 -18.23 19.11 3.94
C ILE A 187 -17.87 20.03 2.76
N ALA A 188 -18.83 20.81 2.27
CA ALA A 188 -18.59 21.77 1.20
C ALA A 188 -17.49 22.77 1.59
N ASN A 189 -16.64 23.13 0.62
CA ASN A 189 -15.57 24.10 0.78
C ASN A 189 -16.11 25.52 1.09
N GLY A 190 -15.24 26.39 1.55
CA GLY A 190 -15.55 27.76 1.87
C GLY A 190 -16.21 27.94 3.23
N GLN A 191 -17.29 28.69 3.27
CA GLN A 191 -17.96 29.10 4.54
C GLN A 191 -18.45 27.88 5.36
N PRO A 192 -19.09 26.83 4.79
CA PRO A 192 -19.53 25.67 5.57
C PRO A 192 -18.37 24.95 6.29
N ALA A 193 -17.24 24.78 5.61
CA ALA A 193 -16.06 24.14 6.20
C ALA A 193 -15.41 25.02 7.28
N LEU A 194 -15.39 26.35 7.09
CA LEU A 194 -14.91 27.30 8.08
C LEU A 194 -15.78 27.24 9.36
N GLU A 195 -17.09 27.26 9.23
CA GLU A 195 -18.02 27.22 10.38
C GLU A 195 -17.87 25.92 11.18
N LEU A 196 -17.73 24.78 10.51
CA LEU A 196 -17.49 23.50 11.18
C LEU A 196 -16.12 23.49 11.89
N ALA A 197 -15.08 24.03 11.24
CA ALA A 197 -13.75 24.16 11.84
C ALA A 197 -13.76 25.08 13.08
N GLN A 198 -14.50 26.19 13.03
CA GLN A 198 -14.72 27.09 14.17
C GLN A 198 -15.47 26.38 15.32
N LYS A 199 -16.48 25.55 14.99
CA LYS A 199 -17.20 24.75 16.00
C LYS A 199 -16.27 23.77 16.69
N VAL A 200 -15.40 23.06 15.93
CA VAL A 200 -14.37 22.16 16.49
C VAL A 200 -13.38 22.95 17.36
N ALA A 201 -12.87 24.06 16.86
CA ALA A 201 -11.89 24.90 17.59
C ALA A 201 -12.45 25.54 18.88
N ALA A 202 -13.73 25.82 18.92
CA ALA A 202 -14.40 26.39 20.12
C ALA A 202 -14.66 25.32 21.20
N SER A 203 -14.59 24.04 20.88
CA SER A 203 -14.81 22.95 21.84
C SER A 203 -13.68 22.85 22.85
N LYS A 204 -14.02 22.65 24.12
CA LYS A 204 -13.04 22.34 25.18
C LYS A 204 -12.47 20.91 25.04
N GLN A 205 -13.18 20.04 24.36
CA GLN A 205 -12.88 18.60 24.24
C GLN A 205 -12.17 18.24 22.93
N MET A 206 -12.00 19.20 22.02
CA MET A 206 -11.34 18.96 20.73
C MET A 206 -10.28 20.04 20.48
N SER A 207 -9.29 19.71 19.66
CA SER A 207 -8.39 20.67 19.01
C SER A 207 -8.53 20.54 17.51
N PHE A 208 -8.75 21.67 16.84
CA PHE A 208 -8.74 21.72 15.39
C PHE A 208 -7.29 21.68 14.89
N GLU A 209 -6.96 20.67 14.08
CA GLU A 209 -5.60 20.46 13.56
C GLU A 209 -5.46 20.94 12.10
N GLY A 210 -6.55 21.05 11.36
CA GLY A 210 -6.56 21.44 9.96
C GLY A 210 -7.57 20.66 9.12
N TYR A 211 -7.24 20.43 7.86
CA TYR A 211 -8.16 19.83 6.89
C TYR A 211 -7.61 18.52 6.31
N MET A 212 -8.53 17.59 5.97
CA MET A 212 -8.24 16.41 5.15
C MET A 212 -8.97 16.55 3.81
N ALA A 213 -8.21 16.43 2.70
CA ALA A 213 -8.65 16.71 1.34
C ALA A 213 -8.07 15.68 0.34
N TYR A 214 -8.73 14.52 0.22
CA TYR A 214 -8.27 13.46 -0.67
C TYR A 214 -8.98 13.50 -2.02
N SER A 215 -8.22 13.81 -3.10
CA SER A 215 -8.70 13.73 -4.49
C SER A 215 -8.47 12.33 -5.08
N GLY A 216 -9.45 11.45 -4.92
CA GLY A 216 -9.38 10.11 -5.50
C GLY A 216 -9.57 10.09 -7.02
N ALA A 217 -10.27 11.07 -7.59
CA ALA A 217 -10.46 11.20 -9.03
C ALA A 217 -9.14 11.58 -9.73
N ALA A 218 -8.42 12.57 -9.19
CA ALA A 218 -7.11 12.95 -9.71
C ALA A 218 -6.11 11.80 -9.64
N SER A 219 -6.12 11.01 -8.55
CA SER A 219 -5.17 9.90 -8.32
C SER A 219 -4.99 8.95 -9.50
N HIS A 220 -6.07 8.70 -10.26
CA HIS A 220 -6.10 7.71 -11.34
C HIS A 220 -6.33 8.34 -12.73
N THR A 221 -6.28 9.66 -12.83
CA THR A 221 -6.38 10.35 -14.13
C THR A 221 -5.14 10.01 -14.97
N LYS A 222 -5.37 9.49 -16.18
CA LYS A 222 -4.30 9.13 -17.12
C LYS A 222 -3.60 10.36 -17.67
N GLY A 223 -2.28 10.29 -17.83
CA GLY A 223 -1.42 11.37 -18.26
C GLY A 223 -1.06 12.33 -17.13
N TRP A 224 0.23 12.63 -16.98
CA TRP A 224 0.73 13.45 -15.86
C TRP A 224 0.15 14.86 -15.86
N THR A 225 0.10 15.52 -17.03
CA THR A 225 -0.44 16.86 -17.18
C THR A 225 -1.95 16.94 -16.87
N ALA A 226 -2.72 15.98 -17.37
CA ALA A 226 -4.16 15.90 -17.11
C ALA A 226 -4.42 15.63 -15.60
N ARG A 227 -3.62 14.75 -14.98
CA ARG A 227 -3.71 14.44 -13.57
C ARG A 227 -3.37 15.64 -12.69
N ARG A 228 -2.33 16.41 -13.05
CA ARG A 228 -1.98 17.65 -12.34
C ARG A 228 -3.07 18.70 -12.45
N LYS A 229 -3.66 18.88 -13.64
CA LYS A 229 -4.80 19.77 -13.87
C LYS A 229 -5.99 19.36 -12.98
N LYS A 230 -6.36 18.08 -13.01
CA LYS A 230 -7.45 17.55 -12.19
C LYS A 230 -7.22 17.72 -10.69
N SER A 231 -6.00 17.48 -10.21
CA SER A 231 -5.65 17.72 -8.81
C SER A 231 -5.76 19.20 -8.43
N ALA A 232 -5.30 20.10 -9.30
CA ALA A 232 -5.43 21.55 -9.08
C ALA A 232 -6.90 22.00 -9.01
N GLU A 233 -7.76 21.48 -9.90
CA GLU A 233 -9.20 21.74 -9.87
C GLU A 233 -9.86 21.26 -8.57
N ASP A 234 -9.53 20.02 -8.15
CA ASP A 234 -10.10 19.44 -6.92
C ASP A 234 -9.64 20.13 -5.64
N LEU A 235 -8.42 20.68 -5.62
CA LEU A 235 -7.84 21.36 -4.47
C LEU A 235 -8.11 22.87 -4.43
N ALA A 236 -8.66 23.47 -5.51
CA ALA A 236 -8.91 24.92 -5.55
C ALA A 236 -9.81 25.40 -4.39
N GLY A 237 -10.97 24.75 -4.20
CA GLY A 237 -11.88 25.10 -3.10
C GLY A 237 -11.29 24.79 -1.70
N VAL A 238 -10.39 23.81 -1.60
CA VAL A 238 -9.66 23.53 -0.35
C VAL A 238 -8.73 24.70 -0.01
N ASN A 239 -7.99 25.21 -1.00
CA ASN A 239 -7.09 26.36 -0.82
C ASN A 239 -7.86 27.62 -0.42
N GLU A 240 -9.04 27.86 -1.02
CA GLU A 240 -9.93 28.95 -0.63
C GLU A 240 -10.38 28.79 0.83
N THR A 241 -10.78 27.57 1.24
CA THR A 241 -11.17 27.24 2.61
C THR A 241 -10.04 27.52 3.62
N VAL A 242 -8.81 27.10 3.26
CA VAL A 242 -7.61 27.36 4.08
C VAL A 242 -7.35 28.87 4.22
N ALA A 243 -7.46 29.63 3.12
CA ALA A 243 -7.28 31.08 3.15
C ALA A 243 -8.32 31.76 4.00
N LEU A 244 -9.60 31.39 3.90
CA LEU A 244 -10.70 31.90 4.75
C LEU A 244 -10.45 31.59 6.23
N SER A 245 -10.02 30.37 6.55
CA SER A 245 -9.71 29.94 7.92
C SER A 245 -8.59 30.79 8.56
N LYS A 246 -7.50 30.97 7.81
CA LYS A 246 -6.37 31.82 8.25
C LYS A 246 -6.81 33.26 8.45
N LYS A 247 -7.64 33.83 7.57
CA LYS A 247 -8.22 35.17 7.70
C LYS A 247 -9.12 35.29 8.94
N ALA A 248 -9.82 34.23 9.30
CA ALA A 248 -10.66 34.15 10.51
C ALA A 248 -9.84 33.89 11.81
N GLY A 249 -8.51 33.81 11.72
CA GLY A 249 -7.62 33.55 12.85
C GLY A 249 -7.55 32.11 13.33
N LEU A 250 -8.05 31.15 12.53
CA LEU A 250 -7.91 29.75 12.85
C LEU A 250 -6.52 29.22 12.44
N PRO A 251 -5.78 28.55 13.33
CA PRO A 251 -4.54 27.88 12.97
C PRO A 251 -4.84 26.65 12.11
N VAL A 252 -4.35 26.63 10.87
CA VAL A 252 -4.41 25.45 10.00
C VAL A 252 -3.05 24.77 10.03
N GLY A 253 -2.92 23.74 10.88
CA GLY A 253 -1.65 23.01 11.07
C GLY A 253 -1.36 22.03 9.94
N ILE A 254 -2.40 21.33 9.44
CA ILE A 254 -2.28 20.36 8.35
C ILE A 254 -3.30 20.62 7.24
N VAL A 255 -2.90 20.31 6.01
CA VAL A 255 -3.77 20.04 4.86
C VAL A 255 -3.34 18.69 4.33
N SER A 256 -4.03 17.63 4.78
CA SER A 256 -3.65 16.23 4.54
C SER A 256 -4.37 15.67 3.34
N GLY A 257 -3.68 14.93 2.47
CA GLY A 257 -4.28 14.34 1.27
C GLY A 257 -3.25 13.73 0.34
N GLY A 258 -3.54 13.77 -0.97
CA GLY A 258 -2.66 13.25 -1.99
C GLY A 258 -2.63 11.72 -2.10
N SER A 259 -1.99 11.25 -3.14
CA SER A 259 -1.92 9.84 -3.49
C SER A 259 -0.60 9.47 -4.14
N THR A 260 -0.38 8.16 -4.37
CA THR A 260 0.75 7.67 -5.16
C THR A 260 0.80 8.31 -6.56
N GLY A 261 -0.36 8.56 -7.18
CA GLY A 261 -0.43 9.18 -8.51
C GLY A 261 -0.15 10.67 -8.55
N THR A 262 -0.26 11.37 -7.41
CA THR A 262 -0.16 12.84 -7.34
C THR A 262 0.93 13.34 -6.40
N TYR A 263 1.71 12.43 -5.80
CA TYR A 263 2.70 12.75 -4.76
C TYR A 263 3.68 13.85 -5.17
N ASN A 264 4.07 13.88 -6.46
CA ASN A 264 5.08 14.79 -7.00
C ASN A 264 4.51 16.11 -7.54
N MET A 265 3.25 16.42 -7.20
CA MET A 265 2.59 17.66 -7.62
C MET A 265 1.77 18.34 -6.52
N ASP A 266 1.24 17.60 -5.57
CA ASP A 266 0.24 18.10 -4.59
C ASP A 266 0.83 19.09 -3.57
N HIS A 267 2.15 19.06 -3.30
CA HIS A 267 2.80 20.06 -2.46
C HIS A 267 2.74 21.48 -3.07
N GLU A 268 2.85 21.57 -4.41
CA GLU A 268 2.68 22.84 -5.14
C GLU A 268 1.22 23.29 -5.20
N LEU A 269 0.29 22.38 -4.93
CA LEU A 269 -1.15 22.59 -4.98
C LEU A 269 -1.80 22.82 -3.61
N GLY A 270 -0.99 22.97 -2.56
CA GLY A 270 -1.44 23.42 -1.23
C GLY A 270 -1.52 22.35 -0.16
N LEU A 271 -1.22 21.08 -0.43
CA LEU A 271 -1.10 20.05 0.60
C LEU A 271 0.18 20.26 1.43
N THR A 272 0.10 19.97 2.73
CA THR A 272 1.23 20.01 3.66
C THR A 272 1.73 18.65 4.05
N GLU A 273 0.90 17.60 3.87
CA GLU A 273 1.29 16.20 4.08
C GLU A 273 0.61 15.25 3.08
N LEU A 274 1.29 14.16 2.75
CA LEU A 274 0.87 13.15 1.77
C LEU A 274 0.38 11.87 2.43
N GLU A 275 -0.79 11.39 1.97
CA GLU A 275 -1.42 10.12 2.40
C GLU A 275 -1.14 8.96 1.43
N CYS A 276 -0.05 8.97 0.70
CA CYS A 276 0.28 7.97 -0.31
C CYS A 276 0.35 6.56 0.28
N GLY A 277 -0.28 5.59 -0.36
CA GLY A 277 -0.28 4.19 0.11
C GLY A 277 0.31 3.20 -0.90
N SER A 278 -0.19 3.19 -2.14
CA SER A 278 0.13 2.15 -3.13
C SER A 278 1.59 2.12 -3.57
N TYR A 279 2.35 3.20 -3.37
CA TYR A 279 3.76 3.29 -3.76
C TYR A 279 4.63 2.17 -3.18
N VAL A 280 4.29 1.63 -2.01
CA VAL A 280 5.08 0.56 -1.35
C VAL A 280 5.12 -0.72 -2.18
N PHE A 281 4.03 -1.03 -2.87
CA PHE A 281 3.84 -2.26 -3.66
C PHE A 281 3.66 -2.02 -5.14
N MET A 282 3.10 -0.88 -5.51
CA MET A 282 2.77 -0.45 -6.86
C MET A 282 1.87 -1.44 -7.61
N ASP A 283 0.58 -1.13 -7.72
CA ASP A 283 -0.38 -1.98 -8.42
C ASP A 283 -0.39 -1.77 -9.94
N SER A 284 -1.07 -2.68 -10.65
CA SER A 284 -1.13 -2.64 -12.11
C SER A 284 -1.99 -1.49 -12.65
N ILE A 285 -2.90 -0.91 -11.86
CA ILE A 285 -3.70 0.25 -12.26
C ILE A 285 -2.83 1.51 -12.25
N TYR A 286 -2.08 1.76 -11.17
CA TYR A 286 -1.18 2.91 -11.12
C TYR A 286 -0.10 2.84 -12.20
N ARG A 287 0.39 1.65 -12.57
CA ARG A 287 1.36 1.53 -13.68
C ARG A 287 0.86 2.07 -15.01
N GLN A 288 -0.45 2.16 -15.20
CA GLN A 288 -1.12 2.57 -16.45
C GLN A 288 -1.59 4.02 -16.43
N VAL A 289 -1.32 4.80 -15.37
CA VAL A 289 -1.76 6.21 -15.32
C VAL A 289 -0.76 7.18 -15.94
N GLY A 290 0.44 6.71 -16.33
CA GLY A 290 1.51 7.54 -16.88
C GLY A 290 2.26 8.36 -15.83
N GLY A 291 3.53 8.63 -16.07
CA GLY A 291 4.43 9.44 -15.26
C GLY A 291 4.77 10.78 -15.91
N LYS A 292 5.65 11.55 -15.26
CA LYS A 292 6.12 12.84 -15.80
C LYS A 292 7.02 12.66 -17.04
N SER A 293 7.74 11.55 -17.11
CA SER A 293 8.67 11.23 -18.20
C SER A 293 8.05 10.37 -19.31
N ASP A 294 6.98 9.63 -19.00
CA ASP A 294 6.26 8.75 -19.93
C ASP A 294 4.77 8.78 -19.58
N ASP A 295 3.96 9.34 -20.48
CA ASP A 295 2.52 9.55 -20.28
C ASP A 295 1.71 8.24 -20.32
N ALA A 296 2.31 7.14 -20.80
CA ALA A 296 1.68 5.82 -20.88
C ALA A 296 1.96 4.94 -19.68
N THR A 297 3.20 5.03 -19.12
CA THR A 297 3.66 4.15 -18.06
C THR A 297 4.15 4.94 -16.85
N TYR A 298 3.65 4.59 -15.68
CA TYR A 298 4.11 5.16 -14.41
C TYR A 298 5.27 4.32 -13.87
N THR A 299 6.46 4.89 -13.87
CA THR A 299 7.72 4.21 -13.53
C THR A 299 8.42 4.75 -12.29
N ASP A 300 7.81 5.70 -11.57
CA ASP A 300 8.42 6.32 -10.38
C ASP A 300 8.65 5.28 -9.26
N PHE A 301 7.81 4.24 -9.20
CA PHE A 301 7.90 3.15 -8.24
C PHE A 301 7.82 1.78 -8.92
N GLU A 302 8.43 0.77 -8.30
CA GLU A 302 8.49 -0.60 -8.81
C GLU A 302 7.30 -1.44 -8.30
N SER A 303 6.84 -2.39 -9.11
CA SER A 303 5.91 -3.42 -8.63
C SER A 303 6.65 -4.42 -7.75
N SER A 304 6.64 -4.20 -6.44
CA SER A 304 7.40 -4.97 -5.46
C SER A 304 6.61 -6.13 -4.86
N MET A 305 5.28 -6.23 -5.09
CA MET A 305 4.43 -7.29 -4.55
C MET A 305 3.70 -8.02 -5.67
N SER A 306 3.65 -9.32 -5.59
CA SER A 306 2.91 -10.21 -6.49
C SER A 306 2.17 -11.29 -5.69
N VAL A 307 1.18 -11.92 -6.30
CA VAL A 307 0.64 -13.19 -5.84
C VAL A 307 1.33 -14.31 -6.60
N LEU A 308 1.95 -15.23 -5.87
CA LEU A 308 2.49 -16.47 -6.38
C LEU A 308 1.36 -17.49 -6.47
N THR A 309 1.17 -18.09 -7.64
CA THR A 309 0.15 -19.08 -7.95
C THR A 309 0.77 -20.31 -8.62
N THR A 310 0.05 -21.41 -8.63
CA THR A 310 0.46 -22.67 -9.28
C THR A 310 -0.46 -22.99 -10.44
N VAL A 311 0.09 -23.53 -11.53
CA VAL A 311 -0.70 -24.08 -12.62
C VAL A 311 -1.27 -25.44 -12.23
N ASP A 312 -2.60 -25.52 -12.11
CA ASP A 312 -3.32 -26.74 -11.69
C ASP A 312 -3.71 -27.63 -12.87
N SER A 313 -4.01 -27.02 -14.03
CA SER A 313 -4.51 -27.76 -15.20
C SER A 313 -4.11 -27.11 -16.51
N LYS A 314 -3.85 -27.98 -17.54
CA LYS A 314 -3.51 -27.58 -18.92
C LYS A 314 -4.20 -28.46 -19.96
N HIS A 315 -5.47 -28.80 -19.76
CA HIS A 315 -6.18 -29.69 -20.68
C HIS A 315 -6.86 -28.98 -21.86
N HIS A 316 -6.96 -27.66 -21.84
CA HIS A 316 -7.59 -26.86 -22.89
C HIS A 316 -6.55 -26.06 -23.67
N ALA A 317 -6.66 -26.08 -25.01
CA ALA A 317 -5.73 -25.35 -25.88
C ALA A 317 -5.76 -23.83 -25.59
N GLY A 318 -4.60 -23.20 -25.61
CA GLY A 318 -4.48 -21.74 -25.48
C GLY A 318 -4.68 -21.19 -24.05
N GLN A 319 -4.79 -22.05 -23.04
CA GLN A 319 -4.98 -21.62 -21.65
C GLN A 319 -4.45 -22.61 -20.62
N VAL A 320 -4.24 -22.11 -19.41
CA VAL A 320 -4.04 -22.91 -18.19
C VAL A 320 -4.96 -22.42 -17.10
N THR A 321 -5.28 -23.33 -16.17
CA THR A 321 -5.98 -23.02 -14.92
C THR A 321 -4.96 -22.94 -13.80
N THR A 322 -5.16 -21.98 -12.88
CA THR A 322 -4.33 -21.78 -11.68
C THR A 322 -5.21 -21.71 -10.43
N ASP A 323 -4.62 -21.80 -9.26
CA ASP A 323 -5.27 -21.60 -7.96
C ASP A 323 -5.50 -20.10 -7.63
N TYR A 324 -5.39 -19.20 -8.62
CA TYR A 324 -5.58 -17.75 -8.49
C TYR A 324 -7.01 -17.33 -8.84
N GLY A 325 -7.99 -17.79 -8.05
CA GLY A 325 -9.40 -17.44 -8.20
C GLY A 325 -9.82 -16.18 -7.42
N ASN A 326 -11.15 -15.91 -7.38
CA ASN A 326 -11.73 -14.72 -6.72
C ASN A 326 -11.43 -14.66 -5.21
N LYS A 327 -11.12 -15.78 -4.56
CA LYS A 327 -10.66 -15.81 -3.16
C LYS A 327 -9.22 -15.36 -2.98
N ALA A 328 -8.45 -15.25 -4.06
CA ALA A 328 -7.04 -14.90 -4.06
C ALA A 328 -6.77 -13.50 -4.65
N MET A 329 -7.74 -12.90 -5.33
CA MET A 329 -7.59 -11.59 -5.98
C MET A 329 -8.90 -10.81 -6.01
N ALA A 330 -8.80 -9.51 -6.28
CA ALA A 330 -9.95 -8.61 -6.27
C ALA A 330 -10.48 -8.24 -7.65
N GLN A 331 -9.68 -8.31 -8.72
CA GLN A 331 -10.08 -7.82 -10.05
C GLN A 331 -9.33 -8.54 -11.21
N LEU A 332 -9.91 -8.45 -12.42
CA LEU A 332 -9.41 -9.11 -13.64
C LEU A 332 -8.31 -8.34 -14.41
N THR A 333 -7.93 -7.15 -13.98
CA THR A 333 -6.94 -6.30 -14.68
C THR A 333 -5.50 -6.56 -14.25
N ASP A 334 -5.26 -7.71 -13.65
CA ASP A 334 -3.96 -8.11 -13.14
C ASP A 334 -3.00 -8.49 -14.28
N LEU A 335 -1.70 -8.32 -14.03
CA LEU A 335 -0.64 -8.56 -15.00
C LEU A 335 0.23 -9.73 -14.57
N VAL A 336 0.53 -10.63 -15.51
CA VAL A 336 1.44 -11.76 -15.25
C VAL A 336 2.89 -11.27 -15.29
N LYS A 337 3.61 -11.44 -14.21
CA LYS A 337 5.00 -11.01 -14.06
C LYS A 337 5.93 -11.82 -14.98
N GLY A 338 6.70 -11.12 -15.82
CA GLY A 338 7.71 -11.73 -16.68
C GLY A 338 7.18 -12.62 -17.80
N LYS A 339 5.86 -12.78 -17.93
CA LYS A 339 5.22 -13.61 -18.98
C LYS A 339 4.16 -12.78 -19.72
N THR A 340 4.62 -11.83 -20.54
CA THR A 340 3.74 -10.90 -21.29
C THR A 340 2.83 -11.61 -22.30
N TRP A 341 3.16 -12.83 -22.69
CA TRP A 341 2.38 -13.70 -23.53
C TRP A 341 1.21 -14.41 -22.80
N LEU A 342 1.09 -14.25 -21.46
CA LEU A 342 -0.07 -14.68 -20.67
C LEU A 342 -0.94 -13.50 -20.28
N GLN A 343 -2.24 -13.73 -20.28
CA GLN A 343 -3.25 -12.79 -19.82
C GLN A 343 -4.18 -13.45 -18.80
N VAL A 344 -4.45 -12.76 -17.71
CA VAL A 344 -5.51 -13.15 -16.78
C VAL A 344 -6.86 -12.95 -17.47
N ASP A 345 -7.72 -13.97 -17.50
CA ASP A 345 -9.02 -13.93 -18.18
C ASP A 345 -10.17 -14.09 -17.18
N LYS A 346 -10.63 -15.30 -16.96
CA LYS A 346 -11.77 -15.60 -16.10
C LYS A 346 -11.35 -16.18 -14.76
N GLN A 347 -12.22 -16.03 -13.77
CA GLN A 347 -12.01 -16.58 -12.45
C GLN A 347 -13.29 -17.25 -11.94
N GLY A 348 -13.10 -18.41 -11.33
CA GLY A 348 -14.04 -18.99 -10.40
C GLY A 348 -13.75 -18.54 -8.98
N ALA A 349 -14.31 -19.20 -8.00
CA ALA A 349 -14.01 -18.93 -6.59
C ALA A 349 -12.55 -19.28 -6.24
N GLU A 350 -12.10 -20.47 -6.62
CA GLU A 350 -10.76 -21.03 -6.38
C GLU A 350 -9.85 -20.96 -7.61
N TYR A 351 -10.41 -20.92 -8.82
CA TYR A 351 -9.68 -21.08 -10.06
C TYR A 351 -9.58 -19.79 -10.85
N GLY A 352 -8.38 -19.49 -11.37
CA GLY A 352 -8.12 -18.44 -12.35
C GLY A 352 -7.71 -19.05 -13.70
N LEU A 353 -8.02 -18.34 -14.78
CA LEU A 353 -7.57 -18.72 -16.14
C LEU A 353 -6.50 -17.76 -16.60
N LEU A 354 -5.40 -18.33 -17.11
CA LEU A 354 -4.38 -17.60 -17.85
C LEU A 354 -4.46 -18.04 -19.31
N LYS A 355 -4.74 -17.10 -20.20
CA LYS A 355 -4.81 -17.34 -21.66
C LYS A 355 -3.54 -16.89 -22.35
N TRP A 356 -3.21 -17.59 -23.42
CA TRP A 356 -2.14 -17.16 -24.33
C TRP A 356 -2.54 -15.89 -25.08
N LYS A 357 -1.65 -14.93 -25.09
CA LYS A 357 -1.55 -13.91 -26.15
C LYS A 357 -0.61 -14.45 -27.22
N ASP A 358 -0.63 -13.89 -28.39
CA ASP A 358 0.23 -14.12 -29.54
C ASP A 358 1.35 -15.17 -29.36
N GLY A 359 1.19 -16.35 -29.97
CA GLY A 359 2.23 -17.36 -30.12
C GLY A 359 2.61 -18.19 -28.88
N GLY A 360 2.24 -17.75 -27.70
CA GLY A 360 2.42 -18.51 -26.44
C GLY A 360 3.87 -18.86 -26.11
N GLY A 361 4.07 -19.34 -24.88
CA GLY A 361 5.30 -19.92 -24.36
C GLY A 361 5.04 -21.29 -23.77
N GLU A 362 6.08 -21.94 -23.27
CA GLU A 362 5.93 -23.20 -22.55
C GLU A 362 5.54 -22.95 -21.09
N ILE A 363 4.50 -23.65 -20.65
CA ILE A 363 4.05 -23.73 -19.26
C ILE A 363 3.42 -25.10 -19.02
N LYS A 364 3.62 -25.69 -17.86
CA LYS A 364 3.13 -27.02 -17.49
C LYS A 364 2.48 -27.02 -16.12
N VAL A 365 1.70 -28.05 -15.83
CA VAL A 365 1.12 -28.28 -14.50
C VAL A 365 2.23 -28.34 -13.45
N GLY A 366 2.02 -27.64 -12.34
CA GLY A 366 3.00 -27.47 -11.27
C GLY A 366 3.93 -26.26 -11.43
N ASP A 367 3.96 -25.60 -12.59
CA ASP A 367 4.75 -24.37 -12.77
C ASP A 367 4.20 -23.24 -11.89
N ARG A 368 5.12 -22.42 -11.40
CA ARG A 368 4.83 -21.23 -10.59
C ARG A 368 4.70 -20.00 -11.47
N VAL A 369 3.70 -19.18 -11.18
CA VAL A 369 3.45 -17.91 -11.88
C VAL A 369 3.25 -16.82 -10.83
N GLU A 370 3.88 -15.67 -11.02
CA GLU A 370 3.65 -14.49 -10.20
C GLU A 370 2.74 -13.51 -10.95
N ILE A 371 1.75 -12.94 -10.23
CA ILE A 371 0.74 -12.04 -10.81
C ILE A 371 0.75 -10.73 -10.01
N TYR A 372 0.87 -9.59 -10.69
CA TYR A 372 0.75 -8.26 -10.10
C TYR A 372 -0.72 -7.88 -9.93
N CYS A 373 -1.12 -7.60 -8.70
CA CYS A 373 -2.50 -7.22 -8.37
C CYS A 373 -2.88 -5.85 -8.95
N SER A 374 -4.14 -5.72 -9.32
CA SER A 374 -4.73 -4.44 -9.78
C SER A 374 -5.34 -3.62 -8.64
N ASN A 375 -5.72 -4.24 -7.53
CA ASN A 375 -6.30 -3.57 -6.37
C ASN A 375 -5.69 -4.11 -5.08
N LEU A 376 -4.68 -3.40 -4.58
CA LEU A 376 -3.96 -3.79 -3.37
C LEU A 376 -4.83 -3.80 -2.13
N ASP A 377 -5.67 -2.77 -1.94
CA ASP A 377 -6.52 -2.60 -0.75
C ASP A 377 -7.44 -3.81 -0.52
N MET A 378 -7.99 -4.36 -1.61
CA MET A 378 -8.90 -5.52 -1.56
C MET A 378 -8.13 -6.83 -1.54
N SER A 379 -7.10 -6.99 -2.39
CA SER A 379 -6.34 -8.24 -2.50
C SER A 379 -5.64 -8.59 -1.18
N THR A 380 -5.10 -7.61 -0.45
CA THR A 380 -4.47 -7.83 0.85
C THR A 380 -5.43 -8.33 1.93
N ASN A 381 -6.75 -8.16 1.76
CA ASN A 381 -7.74 -8.76 2.68
C ASN A 381 -7.86 -10.29 2.53
N CYS A 382 -7.40 -10.86 1.42
CA CYS A 382 -7.50 -12.30 1.14
C CYS A 382 -6.38 -13.11 1.82
N TYR A 383 -5.37 -12.47 2.40
CA TYR A 383 -4.16 -13.13 2.90
C TYR A 383 -3.85 -12.77 4.35
N ASP A 384 -3.16 -13.69 5.04
CA ASP A 384 -2.76 -13.53 6.45
C ASP A 384 -1.36 -12.95 6.60
N ARG A 385 -0.51 -13.10 5.57
CA ARG A 385 0.91 -12.75 5.63
C ARG A 385 1.50 -12.43 4.26
N TYR A 386 2.56 -11.65 4.27
CA TYR A 386 3.47 -11.49 3.15
C TYR A 386 4.69 -12.38 3.36
N TYR A 387 5.08 -13.13 2.34
CA TYR A 387 6.38 -13.78 2.28
C TYR A 387 7.38 -12.80 1.66
N ILE A 388 8.43 -12.49 2.39
CA ILE A 388 9.43 -11.53 1.96
C ILE A 388 10.55 -12.29 1.26
N ALA A 389 10.79 -11.97 0.01
CA ALA A 389 11.76 -12.65 -0.83
C ALA A 389 12.90 -11.72 -1.27
N LYS A 390 14.10 -12.27 -1.32
CA LYS A 390 15.24 -11.68 -2.01
C LYS A 390 15.63 -12.62 -3.16
N GLY A 391 15.33 -12.19 -4.38
CA GLY A 391 15.37 -13.11 -5.53
C GLY A 391 14.39 -14.27 -5.35
N ASN A 392 14.91 -15.50 -5.24
CA ASN A 392 14.09 -16.70 -4.98
C ASN A 392 14.04 -17.08 -3.48
N ASP A 393 14.96 -16.59 -2.67
CA ASP A 393 15.07 -16.95 -1.26
C ASP A 393 14.08 -16.21 -0.39
N ILE A 394 13.42 -16.91 0.55
CA ILE A 394 12.57 -16.31 1.57
C ILE A 394 13.43 -15.83 2.73
N VAL A 395 13.30 -14.56 3.07
CA VAL A 395 14.14 -13.90 4.08
C VAL A 395 13.37 -13.42 5.31
N ASP A 396 12.04 -13.23 5.21
CA ASP A 396 11.18 -12.87 6.34
C ASP A 396 9.71 -13.18 6.03
N VAL A 397 8.84 -13.02 7.02
CA VAL A 397 7.38 -13.07 6.90
C VAL A 397 6.78 -11.95 7.74
N TRP A 398 5.91 -11.13 7.12
CA TRP A 398 5.21 -10.03 7.81
C TRP A 398 3.70 -10.29 7.85
N PRO A 399 3.07 -10.21 9.02
CA PRO A 399 1.64 -10.44 9.15
C PRO A 399 0.81 -9.30 8.55
N ILE A 400 -0.37 -9.67 7.99
CA ILE A 400 -1.41 -8.76 7.50
C ILE A 400 -2.53 -8.74 8.55
N MET A 401 -2.44 -7.85 9.53
CA MET A 401 -3.31 -7.87 10.70
C MET A 401 -4.55 -6.97 10.55
N GLY A 402 -4.48 -5.92 9.72
CA GLY A 402 -5.53 -4.91 9.54
C GLY A 402 -6.65 -5.30 8.56
N ARG A 403 -6.90 -6.59 8.34
CA ARG A 403 -7.97 -7.06 7.43
C ARG A 403 -9.34 -6.71 7.97
N ALA A 404 -10.32 -6.52 7.07
CA ALA A 404 -11.69 -6.12 7.44
C ALA A 404 -12.34 -7.01 8.51
N GLY A 405 -12.12 -8.33 8.47
CA GLY A 405 -12.63 -9.28 9.48
C GLY A 405 -11.93 -9.17 10.85
N ALA A 406 -10.76 -8.58 10.95
CA ALA A 406 -10.05 -8.37 12.21
C ALA A 406 -10.71 -7.27 13.08
N ALA A 407 -11.50 -6.39 12.48
CA ALA A 407 -12.22 -5.33 13.19
C ALA A 407 -13.32 -5.83 14.16
N GLN A 408 -13.66 -7.10 14.08
CA GLN A 408 -14.74 -7.73 14.87
C GLN A 408 -14.22 -8.64 15.99
N ARG A 409 -12.91 -8.70 16.20
CA ARG A 409 -12.27 -9.54 17.22
C ARG A 409 -11.80 -8.75 18.43
#